data_3babaaa823b04408a8d93a1444a675f2
#
_entry.id   3babaaa823b04408a8d93a1444a675f2
#
_cell.length_a   1.000
_cell.length_b   1.000
_cell.length_c   1.000
_cell.angle_alpha   90.00
_cell.angle_beta   90.00
_cell.angle_gamma   90.00
#
_symmetry.space_group_name_H-M   'P 1'
#
loop_
_entity.id
_entity.type
_entity.pdbx_description
1 polymer ?
#
loop_
_entity_poly.entity_id
_entity_poly.type
_entity_poly.pdbx_seq_one_letter_code
_entity_poly.pdbx_strand_id
1 'polypeptide(L)'
;MNKFFQFSEYIKLGKIFNDCTAYLISIEYLDKAIELSSYLPLNKYRLIKAYDLRGNSNMFLGNFQEAIVDLSKALEIDSQDSYLYFWWGFAYESLMDYPNAVKDLKVSQQLDPEFELTKILLDNIKRKGY
;
A
#
# COMPACT_ATOMS: atom_id res chain seq x y z
N MET A 1 -26.85 -3.92 11.94
CA MET A 1 -26.02 -4.66 10.98
C MET A 1 -24.76 -5.14 11.68
N ASN A 2 -24.33 -6.36 11.41
CA ASN A 2 -23.11 -6.95 11.99
C ASN A 2 -21.88 -6.17 11.52
N LYS A 3 -20.98 -5.80 12.45
CA LYS A 3 -19.78 -5.01 12.14
C LYS A 3 -18.80 -5.76 11.22
N PHE A 4 -18.70 -7.09 11.32
CA PHE A 4 -17.92 -7.90 10.38
C PHE A 4 -18.44 -7.78 8.96
N PHE A 5 -19.74 -7.85 8.80
CA PHE A 5 -20.38 -7.68 7.49
C PHE A 5 -20.12 -6.28 6.95
N GLN A 6 -20.29 -5.23 7.78
CA GLN A 6 -20.01 -3.86 7.39
C GLN A 6 -18.55 -3.68 6.98
N PHE A 7 -17.60 -4.22 7.77
CA PHE A 7 -16.17 -4.18 7.43
C PHE A 7 -15.92 -4.81 6.07
N SER A 8 -16.45 -6.03 5.85
CA SER A 8 -16.28 -6.75 4.59
C SER A 8 -16.85 -5.99 3.40
N GLU A 9 -18.03 -5.38 3.57
CA GLU A 9 -18.64 -4.58 2.50
C GLU A 9 -17.84 -3.31 2.22
N TYR A 10 -17.32 -2.63 3.23
CA TYR A 10 -16.49 -1.45 3.03
C TYR A 10 -15.18 -1.78 2.30
N ILE A 11 -14.52 -2.90 2.62
CA ILE A 11 -13.32 -3.35 1.88
C ILE A 11 -13.68 -3.63 0.42
N LYS A 12 -14.79 -4.32 0.19
CA LYS A 12 -15.27 -4.66 -1.15
C LYS A 12 -15.56 -3.40 -1.98
N LEU A 13 -16.27 -2.44 -1.40
CA LEU A 13 -16.56 -1.16 -2.05
C LEU A 13 -15.28 -0.35 -2.28
N GLY A 14 -14.39 -0.31 -1.31
CA GLY A 14 -13.10 0.34 -1.46
C GLY A 14 -12.31 -0.22 -2.65
N LYS A 15 -12.27 -1.55 -2.78
CA LYS A 15 -11.62 -2.22 -3.91
C LYS A 15 -12.29 -1.88 -5.24
N ILE A 16 -13.62 -1.94 -5.30
CA ILE A 16 -14.37 -1.65 -6.53
C ILE A 16 -14.07 -0.22 -7.00
N PHE A 17 -14.13 0.77 -6.11
CA PHE A 17 -13.88 2.16 -6.47
C PHE A 17 -12.40 2.41 -6.79
N ASN A 18 -11.47 1.71 -6.15
CA ASN A 18 -10.06 1.75 -6.53
C ASN A 18 -9.86 1.25 -7.95
N ASP A 19 -10.43 0.09 -8.29
CA ASP A 19 -10.34 -0.51 -9.62
C ASP A 19 -10.99 0.37 -10.70
N CYS A 20 -12.00 1.15 -10.33
CA CYS A 20 -12.65 2.13 -11.21
C CYS A 20 -11.98 3.51 -11.21
N THR A 21 -10.81 3.64 -10.63
CA THR A 21 -10.06 4.90 -10.52
C THR A 21 -10.76 6.00 -9.71
N ALA A 22 -11.80 5.66 -8.97
CA ALA A 22 -12.52 6.59 -8.08
C ALA A 22 -11.87 6.60 -6.69
N TYR A 23 -10.62 7.05 -6.64
CA TYR A 23 -9.76 6.90 -5.45
C TYR A 23 -10.27 7.62 -4.21
N LEU A 24 -10.87 8.81 -4.35
CA LEU A 24 -11.44 9.53 -3.20
C LEU A 24 -12.59 8.75 -2.57
N ILE A 25 -13.46 8.17 -3.38
CA ILE A 25 -14.57 7.35 -2.90
C ILE A 25 -14.05 6.06 -2.27
N SER A 26 -13.03 5.46 -2.89
CA SER A 26 -12.35 4.29 -2.33
C SER A 26 -11.84 4.59 -0.91
N ILE A 27 -11.15 5.71 -0.72
CA ILE A 27 -10.60 6.12 0.58
C ILE A 27 -11.71 6.29 1.61
N GLU A 28 -12.85 6.90 1.26
CA GLU A 28 -13.99 7.05 2.19
C GLU A 28 -14.45 5.70 2.74
N TYR A 29 -14.62 4.70 1.89
CA TYR A 29 -15.04 3.37 2.34
C TYR A 29 -13.95 2.66 3.15
N LEU A 30 -12.69 2.82 2.75
CA LEU A 30 -11.57 2.22 3.47
C LEU A 30 -11.34 2.87 4.84
N ASP A 31 -11.56 4.17 4.96
CA ASP A 31 -11.55 4.87 6.25
C ASP A 31 -12.58 4.27 7.20
N LYS A 32 -13.79 4.02 6.71
CA LYS A 32 -14.85 3.37 7.49
C LYS A 32 -14.46 1.94 7.90
N ALA A 33 -13.84 1.18 7.00
CA ALA A 33 -13.36 -0.17 7.31
C ALA A 33 -12.29 -0.14 8.40
N ILE A 34 -11.30 0.74 8.28
CA ILE A 34 -10.19 0.84 9.25
C ILE A 34 -10.71 1.32 10.61
N GLU A 35 -11.65 2.25 10.64
CA GLU A 35 -12.31 2.68 11.88
C GLU A 35 -12.99 1.50 12.57
N LEU A 36 -13.74 0.66 11.83
CA LEU A 36 -14.38 -0.52 12.39
C LEU A 36 -13.39 -1.58 12.86
N SER A 37 -12.20 -1.63 12.28
CA SER A 37 -11.21 -2.67 12.59
C SER A 37 -10.81 -2.69 14.07
N SER A 38 -10.83 -1.54 14.75
CA SER A 38 -10.51 -1.44 16.17
C SER A 38 -11.51 -2.14 17.08
N TYR A 39 -12.71 -2.44 16.58
CA TYR A 39 -13.78 -3.10 17.31
C TYR A 39 -13.94 -4.58 16.94
N LEU A 40 -13.07 -5.11 16.09
CA LEU A 40 -13.24 -6.44 15.51
C LEU A 40 -11.98 -7.30 15.71
N PRO A 41 -12.14 -8.58 16.08
CA PRO A 41 -11.03 -9.52 16.09
C PRO A 41 -10.74 -9.99 14.66
N LEU A 42 -10.17 -9.10 13.85
CA LEU A 42 -9.83 -9.40 12.46
C LEU A 42 -8.55 -10.21 12.36
N ASN A 43 -8.49 -11.09 11.37
CA ASN A 43 -7.21 -11.66 11.02
C ASN A 43 -6.35 -10.61 10.30
N LYS A 44 -5.03 -10.80 10.38
CA LYS A 44 -4.06 -9.84 9.86
C LYS A 44 -4.21 -9.55 8.36
N TYR A 45 -4.62 -10.53 7.56
CA TYR A 45 -4.73 -10.38 6.11
C TYR A 45 -5.83 -9.41 5.70
N ARG A 46 -6.94 -9.39 6.44
CA ARG A 46 -8.03 -8.43 6.17
C ARG A 46 -7.59 -6.99 6.46
N LEU A 47 -6.83 -6.81 7.52
CA LEU A 47 -6.34 -5.49 7.91
C LEU A 47 -5.24 -5.00 6.95
N ILE A 48 -4.33 -5.88 6.54
CA ILE A 48 -3.35 -5.59 5.50
C ILE A 48 -4.05 -5.11 4.23
N LYS A 49 -5.12 -5.82 3.82
CA LYS A 49 -5.87 -5.47 2.60
C LYS A 49 -6.45 -4.06 2.67
N ALA A 50 -6.98 -3.67 3.82
CA ALA A 50 -7.51 -2.33 4.02
C ALA A 50 -6.44 -1.25 3.86
N TYR A 51 -5.30 -1.42 4.53
CA TYR A 51 -4.18 -0.48 4.44
C TYR A 51 -3.54 -0.45 3.05
N ASP A 52 -3.37 -1.61 2.41
CA ASP A 52 -2.82 -1.71 1.05
C ASP A 52 -3.70 -0.95 0.05
N LEU A 53 -5.00 -1.19 0.07
CA LEU A 53 -5.94 -0.52 -0.84
C LEU A 53 -5.97 0.99 -0.61
N ARG A 54 -5.98 1.45 0.65
CA ARG A 54 -5.99 2.88 0.94
C ARG A 54 -4.67 3.54 0.56
N GLY A 55 -3.54 2.89 0.84
CA GLY A 55 -2.23 3.34 0.41
C GLY A 55 -2.14 3.44 -1.10
N ASN A 56 -2.67 2.46 -1.81
CA ASN A 56 -2.72 2.45 -3.27
C ASN A 56 -3.56 3.62 -3.81
N SER A 57 -4.75 3.85 -3.26
CA SER A 57 -5.59 4.99 -3.63
C SER A 57 -4.89 6.33 -3.40
N ASN A 58 -4.23 6.48 -2.24
CA ASN A 58 -3.44 7.68 -1.94
C ASN A 58 -2.26 7.86 -2.92
N MET A 59 -1.61 6.77 -3.30
CA MET A 59 -0.53 6.78 -4.28
C MET A 59 -1.00 7.38 -5.61
N PHE A 60 -2.12 6.90 -6.13
CA PHE A 60 -2.66 7.37 -7.41
C PHE A 60 -3.21 8.79 -7.36
N LEU A 61 -3.56 9.28 -6.17
CA LEU A 61 -3.94 10.69 -5.96
C LEU A 61 -2.72 11.61 -5.79
N GLY A 62 -1.51 11.06 -5.71
CA GLY A 62 -0.30 11.84 -5.43
C GLY A 62 -0.10 12.15 -3.95
N ASN A 63 -0.88 11.55 -3.05
CA ASN A 63 -0.76 11.69 -1.61
C ASN A 63 0.28 10.70 -1.08
N PHE A 64 1.54 10.89 -1.45
CA PHE A 64 2.61 9.92 -1.20
C PHE A 64 2.94 9.76 0.29
N GLN A 65 2.82 10.81 1.09
CA GLN A 65 3.07 10.73 2.54
C GLN A 65 2.02 9.85 3.22
N GLU A 66 0.76 10.03 2.89
CA GLU A 66 -0.34 9.20 3.40
C GLU A 66 -0.20 7.76 2.94
N ALA A 67 0.22 7.55 1.69
CA ALA A 67 0.49 6.21 1.17
C ALA A 67 1.61 5.52 1.96
N ILE A 68 2.68 6.22 2.28
CA ILE A 68 3.80 5.69 3.08
C ILE A 68 3.29 5.26 4.46
N VAL A 69 2.45 6.06 5.11
CA VAL A 69 1.88 5.71 6.42
C VAL A 69 1.08 4.41 6.32
N ASP A 70 0.20 4.27 5.32
CA ASP A 70 -0.62 3.08 5.15
C ASP A 70 0.21 1.84 4.82
N LEU A 71 1.20 1.98 3.95
CA LEU A 71 2.10 0.87 3.60
C LEU A 71 2.94 0.45 4.80
N SER A 72 3.39 1.40 5.62
CA SER A 72 4.12 1.08 6.84
C SER A 72 3.26 0.29 7.83
N LYS A 73 1.98 0.62 7.96
CA LYS A 73 1.04 -0.14 8.77
C LYS A 73 0.86 -1.58 8.26
N ALA A 74 0.73 -1.75 6.95
CA ALA A 74 0.64 -3.08 6.35
C ALA A 74 1.93 -3.89 6.60
N LEU A 75 3.10 -3.27 6.47
CA LEU A 75 4.40 -3.91 6.71
C LEU A 75 4.65 -4.24 8.19
N GLU A 76 4.11 -3.46 9.13
CA GLU A 76 4.14 -3.82 10.56
C GLU A 76 3.42 -5.15 10.81
N ILE A 77 2.38 -5.45 10.02
CA ILE A 77 1.59 -6.67 10.15
C ILE A 77 2.28 -7.85 9.44
N ASP A 78 2.80 -7.62 8.23
CA ASP A 78 3.56 -8.63 7.46
C ASP A 78 4.79 -7.98 6.82
N SER A 79 5.95 -8.24 7.42
CA SER A 79 7.25 -7.69 7.01
C SER A 79 7.91 -8.47 5.85
N GLN A 80 7.27 -9.49 5.30
CA GLN A 80 7.84 -10.36 4.26
C GLN A 80 7.16 -10.20 2.89
N ASP A 81 6.42 -9.11 2.69
CA ASP A 81 5.70 -8.88 1.45
C ASP A 81 6.53 -8.00 0.50
N SER A 82 7.10 -8.61 -0.53
CA SER A 82 7.87 -7.94 -1.58
C SER A 82 7.08 -6.82 -2.27
N TYR A 83 5.79 -7.05 -2.53
CA TYR A 83 4.92 -6.11 -3.21
C TYR A 83 4.73 -4.82 -2.38
N LEU A 84 4.56 -4.94 -1.06
CA LEU A 84 4.44 -3.77 -0.18
C LEU A 84 5.74 -2.96 -0.15
N TYR A 85 6.90 -3.61 -0.10
CA TYR A 85 8.20 -2.93 -0.18
C TYR A 85 8.40 -2.22 -1.52
N PHE A 86 7.93 -2.82 -2.62
CA PHE A 86 7.99 -2.17 -3.93
C PHE A 86 7.19 -0.86 -3.92
N TRP A 87 5.95 -0.88 -3.45
CA TRP A 87 5.12 0.31 -3.41
C TRP A 87 5.64 1.35 -2.43
N TRP A 88 6.22 0.92 -1.33
CA TRP A 88 6.87 1.83 -0.39
C TRP A 88 8.07 2.54 -1.04
N GLY A 89 8.93 1.79 -1.72
CA GLY A 89 10.03 2.34 -2.50
C GLY A 89 9.56 3.28 -3.63
N PHE A 90 8.47 2.91 -4.30
CA PHE A 90 7.85 3.77 -5.33
C PHE A 90 7.36 5.10 -4.74
N ALA A 91 6.75 5.09 -3.57
CA ALA A 91 6.31 6.31 -2.90
C ALA A 91 7.49 7.23 -2.55
N TYR A 92 8.58 6.69 -2.02
CA TYR A 92 9.78 7.46 -1.75
C TYR A 92 10.41 8.01 -3.03
N GLU A 93 10.46 7.22 -4.09
CA GLU A 93 10.95 7.70 -5.40
C GLU A 93 10.12 8.87 -5.91
N SER A 94 8.80 8.79 -5.77
CA SER A 94 7.88 9.86 -6.16
C SER A 94 8.09 11.15 -5.36
N LEU A 95 8.58 11.03 -4.12
CA LEU A 95 8.97 12.17 -3.28
C LEU A 95 10.43 12.60 -3.50
N MET A 96 11.11 12.00 -4.47
CA MET A 96 12.55 12.22 -4.73
C MET A 96 13.45 11.84 -3.56
N ASP A 97 12.99 11.03 -2.64
CA ASP A 97 13.80 10.47 -1.56
C ASP A 97 14.44 9.16 -2.03
N TYR A 98 15.44 9.31 -2.89
CA TYR A 98 16.10 8.16 -3.54
C TYR A 98 16.85 7.24 -2.56
N PRO A 99 17.51 7.71 -1.50
CA PRO A 99 18.15 6.81 -0.54
C PRO A 99 17.15 5.83 0.09
N ASN A 100 16.01 6.31 0.57
CA ASN A 100 14.96 5.47 1.13
C ASN A 100 14.30 4.58 0.07
N ALA A 101 14.06 5.12 -1.13
CA ALA A 101 13.52 4.35 -2.25
C ALA A 101 14.41 3.14 -2.57
N VAL A 102 15.71 3.34 -2.74
CA VAL A 102 16.66 2.26 -3.05
C VAL A 102 16.71 1.23 -1.93
N LYS A 103 16.71 1.68 -0.68
CA LYS A 103 16.70 0.79 0.48
C LYS A 103 15.52 -0.20 0.43
N ASP A 104 14.31 0.32 0.21
CA ASP A 104 13.10 -0.49 0.23
C ASP A 104 12.98 -1.37 -1.02
N LEU A 105 13.38 -0.85 -2.18
CA LEU A 105 13.40 -1.63 -3.42
C LEU A 105 14.39 -2.79 -3.36
N LYS A 106 15.53 -2.62 -2.68
CA LYS A 106 16.47 -3.72 -2.46
C LYS A 106 15.89 -4.80 -1.56
N VAL A 107 15.12 -4.44 -0.54
CA VAL A 107 14.40 -5.42 0.28
C VAL A 107 13.38 -6.16 -0.58
N SER A 108 12.60 -5.45 -1.39
CA SER A 108 11.66 -6.06 -2.34
C SER A 108 12.37 -7.07 -3.25
N GLN A 109 13.50 -6.69 -3.81
CA GLN A 109 14.30 -7.55 -4.71
C GLN A 109 14.82 -8.80 -3.99
N GLN A 110 15.25 -8.68 -2.74
CA GLN A 110 15.69 -9.83 -1.94
C GLN A 110 14.55 -10.80 -1.63
N LEU A 111 13.35 -10.26 -1.35
CA LEU A 111 12.18 -11.08 -1.05
C LEU A 111 11.60 -11.77 -2.28
N ASP A 112 11.63 -11.11 -3.42
CA ASP A 112 11.19 -11.66 -4.71
C ASP A 112 12.08 -11.17 -5.85
N PRO A 113 13.15 -11.92 -6.18
CA PRO A 113 14.05 -11.56 -7.28
C PRO A 113 13.40 -11.56 -8.67
N GLU A 114 12.26 -12.23 -8.81
CA GLU A 114 11.56 -12.35 -10.09
C GLU A 114 10.56 -11.20 -10.34
N PHE A 115 10.37 -10.31 -9.37
CA PHE A 115 9.47 -9.18 -9.52
C PHE A 115 10.10 -8.09 -10.38
N GLU A 116 9.78 -8.10 -11.67
CA GLU A 116 10.41 -7.25 -12.70
C GLU A 116 10.27 -5.75 -12.42
N LEU A 117 9.15 -5.29 -11.89
CA LEU A 117 8.93 -3.86 -11.63
C LEU A 117 9.96 -3.28 -10.67
N THR A 118 10.41 -4.06 -9.69
CA THR A 118 11.45 -3.64 -8.74
C THR A 118 12.78 -3.39 -9.46
N LYS A 119 13.16 -4.29 -10.37
CA LYS A 119 14.38 -4.14 -11.18
C LYS A 119 14.32 -2.90 -12.06
N ILE A 120 13.19 -2.69 -12.74
CA ILE A 120 12.97 -1.55 -13.62
C ILE A 120 13.11 -0.24 -12.84
N LEU A 121 12.48 -0.15 -11.67
CA LEU A 121 12.52 1.07 -10.88
C LEU A 121 13.92 1.33 -10.29
N LEU A 122 14.61 0.30 -9.82
CA LEU A 122 16.01 0.43 -9.37
C LEU A 122 16.92 0.92 -10.49
N ASP A 123 16.79 0.37 -11.68
CA ASP A 123 17.58 0.79 -12.84
C ASP A 123 17.30 2.24 -13.21
N ASN A 124 16.05 2.67 -13.17
CA ASN A 124 15.69 4.05 -13.45
C ASN A 124 16.30 5.02 -12.44
N ILE A 125 16.28 4.67 -11.16
CA ILE A 125 16.91 5.49 -10.10
C ILE A 125 18.43 5.55 -10.30
N LYS A 126 19.05 4.42 -10.63
CA LYS A 126 20.49 4.33 -10.89
C LYS A 126 20.91 5.22 -12.07
N ARG A 127 20.11 5.27 -13.15
CA ARG A 127 20.38 6.15 -14.30
C ARG A 127 20.34 7.63 -13.94
N LYS A 128 19.63 8.01 -12.89
CA LYS A 128 19.62 9.37 -12.35
C LYS A 128 20.84 9.70 -11.50
N GLY A 129 21.73 8.74 -11.27
CA GLY A 129 22.96 8.91 -10.49
C GLY A 129 22.88 8.51 -9.02
N TYR A 130 21.85 7.75 -8.68
CA TYR A 130 21.65 7.27 -7.30
C TYR A 130 21.82 5.72 -7.18
#